data_72c67c16ee45bca5e122e4ed04fdc2f5
#
_entry.id   72c67c16ee45bca5e122e4ed04fdc2f5
#
_cell.length_a   1.000
_cell.length_b   1.000
_cell.length_c   1.000
_cell.angle_alpha   90.00
_cell.angle_beta   90.00
_cell.angle_gamma   90.00
#
_symmetry.space_group_name_H-M   'P 1'
#
loop_
_entity.id
_entity.type
_entity.pdbx_description
1 polymer ?
#
loop_
_entity_poly.entity_id
_entity_poly.type
_entity_poly.pdbx_seq_one_letter_code
_entity_poly.pdbx_strand_id
1 'polypeptide(L)'
;YQAGDETTNRMLDWCNNGTTLLFVSGGNLVASAIDAANETTSENTVRVLAADYDQTGLSDVMLGSAIKCYNSAVQQELYEFFSGNATWGQAAAGQSEKVGYTTGAVALAGPHWRFAELSQHDYERLYTQLRNSDLKVDAYADMNTLPDTPNVTVEEQN
;
A
#
# COMPACT_ATOMS: atom_id res chain seq x y z
N TYR A 1 -10.08 -10.40 8.79
CA TYR A 1 -10.19 -9.11 8.10
C TYR A 1 -11.42 -9.13 7.19
N GLN A 2 -12.58 -8.71 7.69
CA GLN A 2 -13.82 -8.66 6.94
C GLN A 2 -14.45 -7.28 7.07
N ALA A 3 -14.99 -6.77 5.97
CA ALA A 3 -15.87 -5.61 5.98
C ALA A 3 -17.17 -5.95 6.73
N GLY A 4 -17.77 -4.96 7.36
CA GLY A 4 -19.04 -5.08 8.07
C GLY A 4 -19.23 -3.96 9.08
N ASP A 5 -20.42 -3.90 9.66
CA ASP A 5 -20.87 -2.81 10.51
C ASP A 5 -19.94 -2.55 11.70
N GLU A 6 -19.42 -3.61 12.34
CA GLU A 6 -18.48 -3.46 13.46
C GLU A 6 -17.18 -2.76 13.04
N THR A 7 -16.62 -3.18 11.89
CA THR A 7 -15.40 -2.58 11.35
C THR A 7 -15.66 -1.15 10.89
N THR A 8 -16.78 -0.89 10.22
CA THR A 8 -17.18 0.44 9.78
C THR A 8 -17.35 1.38 10.97
N ASN A 9 -18.07 0.95 12.02
CA ASN A 9 -18.28 1.76 13.22
C ASN A 9 -16.97 2.10 13.93
N ARG A 10 -16.02 1.14 14.03
CA ARG A 10 -14.71 1.41 14.62
C ARG A 10 -13.93 2.45 13.81
N MET A 11 -13.93 2.33 12.47
CA MET A 11 -13.26 3.30 11.61
C MET A 11 -13.95 4.67 11.65
N LEU A 12 -15.28 4.69 11.74
CA LEU A 12 -16.08 5.91 11.90
C LEU A 12 -15.75 6.63 13.20
N ASP A 13 -15.59 5.91 14.30
CA ASP A 13 -15.16 6.48 15.57
C ASP A 13 -13.77 7.12 15.44
N TRP A 14 -12.83 6.50 14.75
CA TRP A 14 -11.52 7.11 14.48
C TRP A 14 -11.66 8.40 13.67
N CYS A 15 -12.46 8.37 12.61
CA CYS A 15 -12.72 9.55 11.77
C CYS A 15 -13.33 10.71 12.58
N ASN A 16 -14.32 10.42 13.42
CA ASN A 16 -14.96 11.39 14.29
C ASN A 16 -14.02 11.96 15.37
N ASN A 17 -13.00 11.19 15.75
CA ASN A 17 -11.94 11.60 16.68
C ASN A 17 -10.72 12.25 16.00
N GLY A 18 -10.82 12.59 14.71
CA GLY A 18 -9.82 13.41 14.02
C GLY A 18 -8.90 12.67 13.06
N THR A 19 -9.11 11.37 12.81
CA THR A 19 -8.37 10.65 11.75
C THR A 19 -8.75 11.23 10.39
N THR A 20 -7.75 11.59 9.60
CA THR A 20 -7.92 12.19 8.26
C THR A 20 -7.52 11.26 7.12
N LEU A 21 -6.82 10.17 7.43
CA LEU A 21 -6.38 9.17 6.46
C LEU A 21 -6.53 7.76 7.03
N LEU A 22 -7.26 6.92 6.32
CA LEU A 22 -7.35 5.49 6.57
C LEU A 22 -6.52 4.74 5.52
N PHE A 23 -5.42 4.11 5.92
CA PHE A 23 -4.68 3.19 5.05
C PHE A 23 -5.12 1.75 5.33
N VAL A 24 -5.71 1.12 4.32
CA VAL A 24 -6.32 -0.19 4.44
C VAL A 24 -5.54 -1.22 3.65
N SER A 25 -4.96 -2.17 4.37
CA SER A 25 -4.22 -3.31 3.79
C SER A 25 -4.85 -4.62 4.28
N GLY A 26 -5.92 -5.05 3.64
CA GLY A 26 -6.56 -6.31 4.03
C GLY A 26 -7.93 -6.57 3.38
N GLY A 27 -7.95 -7.34 2.31
CA GLY A 27 -9.18 -7.87 1.71
C GLY A 27 -10.27 -6.81 1.46
N ASN A 28 -11.47 -7.08 1.94
CA ASN A 28 -12.64 -6.21 1.70
C ASN A 28 -12.75 -5.01 2.68
N LEU A 29 -11.80 -4.82 3.58
CA LEU A 29 -11.85 -3.73 4.56
C LEU A 29 -11.99 -2.34 3.94
N VAL A 30 -11.57 -2.17 2.68
CA VAL A 30 -11.70 -0.90 1.95
C VAL A 30 -13.17 -0.43 1.88
N ALA A 31 -14.13 -1.34 1.78
CA ALA A 31 -15.55 -0.97 1.78
C ALA A 31 -15.95 -0.30 3.10
N SER A 32 -15.59 -0.90 4.24
CA SER A 32 -15.85 -0.30 5.56
C SER A 32 -15.15 1.05 5.75
N ALA A 33 -13.94 1.21 5.20
CA ALA A 33 -13.24 2.49 5.28
C ALA A 33 -13.88 3.57 4.41
N ILE A 34 -14.39 3.21 3.23
CA ILE A 34 -15.15 4.12 2.36
C ILE A 34 -16.44 4.56 3.05
N ASP A 35 -17.18 3.61 3.63
CA ASP A 35 -18.42 3.89 4.35
C ASP A 35 -18.15 4.83 5.54
N ALA A 36 -17.15 4.51 6.38
CA ALA A 36 -16.76 5.36 7.50
C ALA A 36 -16.32 6.77 7.06
N ALA A 37 -15.55 6.88 5.98
CA ALA A 37 -15.12 8.18 5.46
C ALA A 37 -16.26 9.03 4.89
N ASN A 38 -17.32 8.39 4.36
CA ASN A 38 -18.51 9.06 3.85
C ASN A 38 -19.51 9.44 4.97
N GLU A 39 -19.56 8.66 6.05
CA GLU A 39 -20.53 8.83 7.15
C GLU A 39 -19.99 9.72 8.28
N THR A 40 -18.70 10.03 8.29
CA THR A 40 -18.09 10.85 9.34
C THR A 40 -18.77 12.21 9.46
N THR A 41 -18.97 12.65 10.70
CA THR A 41 -19.45 13.99 11.05
C THR A 41 -18.31 14.96 11.35
N SER A 42 -17.06 14.52 11.20
CA SER A 42 -15.88 15.36 11.35
C SER A 42 -15.88 16.51 10.33
N GLU A 43 -15.42 17.67 10.74
CA GLU A 43 -15.20 18.82 9.84
C GLU A 43 -14.02 18.55 8.87
N ASN A 44 -13.16 17.59 9.18
CA ASN A 44 -12.01 17.23 8.35
C ASN A 44 -12.43 16.28 7.23
N THR A 45 -11.88 16.51 6.06
CA THR A 45 -12.02 15.57 4.94
C THR A 45 -11.23 14.30 5.22
N VAL A 46 -11.92 13.17 5.35
CA VAL A 46 -11.28 11.85 5.50
C VAL A 46 -10.99 11.28 4.12
N ARG A 47 -9.79 10.74 3.94
CA ARG A 47 -9.35 10.06 2.72
C ARG A 47 -9.00 8.60 3.00
N VAL A 48 -9.14 7.76 1.97
CA VAL A 48 -8.83 6.34 2.05
C VAL A 48 -7.71 6.01 1.07
N LEU A 49 -6.70 5.30 1.55
CA LEU A 49 -5.63 4.70 0.75
C LEU A 49 -5.78 3.18 0.83
N ALA A 50 -5.90 2.51 -0.29
CA ALA A 50 -6.03 1.07 -0.36
C ALA A 50 -4.70 0.37 -0.70
N ALA A 51 -4.71 -0.96 -0.69
CA ALA A 51 -3.58 -1.78 -1.05
C ALA A 51 -3.95 -2.81 -2.13
N ASP A 52 -2.95 -3.53 -2.63
CA ASP A 52 -2.95 -4.69 -3.52
C ASP A 52 -3.21 -4.36 -5.00
N TYR A 53 -4.29 -3.73 -5.37
CA TYR A 53 -4.61 -3.32 -6.75
C TYR A 53 -5.25 -1.93 -6.76
N ASP A 54 -5.38 -1.34 -7.94
CA ASP A 54 -6.01 -0.01 -8.05
C ASP A 54 -7.49 -0.05 -7.72
N GLN A 55 -7.85 0.61 -6.63
CA GLN A 55 -9.20 0.72 -6.10
C GLN A 55 -9.71 2.17 -6.12
N THR A 56 -8.98 3.08 -6.75
CA THR A 56 -9.32 4.52 -6.76
C THR A 56 -10.65 4.84 -7.42
N GLY A 57 -11.15 3.95 -8.28
CA GLY A 57 -12.44 4.07 -8.93
C GLY A 57 -13.65 3.73 -8.05
N LEU A 58 -13.44 3.20 -6.84
CA LEU A 58 -14.56 2.78 -5.98
C LEU A 58 -15.32 3.94 -5.33
N SER A 59 -14.64 5.06 -5.03
CA SER A 59 -15.25 6.22 -4.38
C SER A 59 -14.41 7.48 -4.56
N ASP A 60 -15.03 8.64 -4.39
CA ASP A 60 -14.34 9.95 -4.42
C ASP A 60 -13.50 10.20 -3.16
N VAL A 61 -13.75 9.49 -2.06
CA VAL A 61 -12.91 9.56 -0.85
C VAL A 61 -11.58 8.81 -1.02
N MET A 62 -11.45 7.98 -2.06
CA MET A 62 -10.20 7.28 -2.35
C MET A 62 -9.11 8.25 -2.79
N LEU A 63 -7.99 8.25 -2.08
CA LEU A 63 -6.81 9.05 -2.38
C LEU A 63 -5.90 8.35 -3.40
N GLY A 64 -5.71 7.04 -3.24
CA GLY A 64 -4.83 6.24 -4.06
C GLY A 64 -4.86 4.77 -3.66
N SER A 65 -3.98 3.99 -4.27
CA SER A 65 -3.78 2.58 -3.92
C SER A 65 -2.29 2.22 -4.01
N ALA A 66 -1.78 1.60 -2.96
CA ALA A 66 -0.47 0.98 -2.96
C ALA A 66 -0.59 -0.39 -3.64
N ILE A 67 -0.19 -0.48 -4.90
CA ILE A 67 -0.42 -1.66 -5.74
C ILE A 67 0.73 -2.66 -5.68
N LYS A 68 0.40 -3.93 -5.81
CA LYS A 68 1.34 -5.02 -6.10
C LYS A 68 1.27 -5.33 -7.60
N CYS A 69 2.38 -5.08 -8.31
CA CYS A 69 2.47 -5.28 -9.76
C CYS A 69 2.75 -6.76 -10.06
N TYR A 70 1.79 -7.64 -9.84
CA TYR A 70 1.94 -9.08 -10.06
C TYR A 70 2.41 -9.42 -11.47
N ASN A 71 1.97 -8.66 -12.47
CA ASN A 71 2.40 -8.86 -13.85
C ASN A 71 3.93 -8.76 -14.01
N SER A 72 4.55 -7.77 -13.37
CA SER A 72 6.00 -7.58 -13.42
C SER A 72 6.74 -8.75 -12.76
N ALA A 73 6.27 -9.20 -11.61
CA ALA A 73 6.86 -10.34 -10.91
C ALA A 73 6.73 -11.63 -11.73
N VAL A 74 5.53 -11.92 -12.25
CA VAL A 74 5.29 -13.12 -13.05
C VAL A 74 6.08 -13.08 -14.37
N GLN A 75 6.15 -11.93 -15.03
CA GLN A 75 6.93 -11.78 -16.26
C GLN A 75 8.41 -12.02 -16.03
N GLN A 76 8.96 -11.55 -14.92
CA GLN A 76 10.35 -11.78 -14.56
C GLN A 76 10.63 -13.27 -14.38
N GLU A 77 9.81 -13.97 -13.60
CA GLU A 77 9.93 -15.42 -13.38
C GLU A 77 9.82 -16.22 -14.69
N LEU A 78 8.85 -15.88 -15.54
CA LEU A 78 8.69 -16.52 -16.84
C LEU A 78 9.88 -16.26 -17.76
N TYR A 79 10.40 -15.04 -17.76
CA TYR A 79 11.58 -14.69 -18.55
C TYR A 79 12.79 -15.52 -18.11
N GLU A 80 13.05 -15.63 -16.81
CA GLU A 80 14.14 -16.44 -16.28
C GLU A 80 13.98 -17.92 -16.62
N PHE A 81 12.77 -18.45 -16.49
CA PHE A 81 12.45 -19.82 -16.85
C PHE A 81 12.71 -20.11 -18.35
N PHE A 82 12.24 -19.26 -19.25
CA PHE A 82 12.33 -19.46 -20.70
C PHE A 82 13.66 -19.02 -21.31
N SER A 83 14.44 -18.15 -20.65
CA SER A 83 15.75 -17.70 -21.16
C SER A 83 16.84 -18.76 -21.12
N GLY A 84 16.55 -19.93 -20.56
CA GLY A 84 17.49 -21.04 -20.47
C GLY A 84 18.61 -20.82 -19.44
N ASN A 85 18.54 -19.77 -18.66
CA ASN A 85 19.35 -19.61 -17.46
C ASN A 85 18.88 -20.65 -16.46
N ALA A 86 19.58 -21.76 -16.35
CA ALA A 86 19.21 -22.98 -15.63
C ALA A 86 19.06 -22.83 -14.11
N THR A 87 19.01 -21.61 -13.61
CA THR A 87 18.89 -21.30 -12.19
C THR A 87 17.50 -21.57 -11.63
N TRP A 88 16.45 -21.48 -12.47
CA TRP A 88 15.07 -21.63 -11.99
C TRP A 88 14.80 -23.02 -11.39
N GLY A 89 15.28 -24.09 -12.03
CA GLY A 89 15.08 -25.46 -11.56
C GLY A 89 15.96 -25.90 -10.38
N GLN A 90 17.08 -25.21 -10.13
CA GLN A 90 18.06 -25.60 -9.10
C GLN A 90 18.16 -24.62 -7.94
N ALA A 91 17.99 -23.32 -8.17
CA ALA A 91 18.14 -22.29 -7.16
C ALA A 91 16.80 -21.70 -6.69
N ALA A 92 15.79 -21.59 -7.56
CA ALA A 92 14.52 -20.95 -7.24
C ALA A 92 13.43 -21.94 -6.77
N ALA A 93 13.52 -23.23 -7.16
CA ALA A 93 12.53 -24.23 -6.79
C ALA A 93 12.44 -24.42 -5.26
N GLY A 94 11.28 -24.13 -4.69
CA GLY A 94 11.03 -24.24 -3.25
C GLY A 94 11.60 -23.09 -2.41
N GLN A 95 12.11 -22.02 -3.04
CA GLN A 95 12.56 -20.81 -2.37
C GLN A 95 11.49 -19.71 -2.42
N SER A 96 11.56 -18.77 -1.48
CA SER A 96 10.78 -17.57 -1.50
C SER A 96 11.64 -16.39 -1.94
N GLU A 97 11.22 -15.71 -2.99
CA GLU A 97 11.88 -14.49 -3.45
C GLU A 97 11.13 -13.25 -2.97
N LYS A 98 11.89 -12.23 -2.55
CA LYS A 98 11.34 -10.92 -2.22
C LYS A 98 11.44 -10.01 -3.43
N VAL A 99 10.29 -9.65 -3.97
CA VAL A 99 10.16 -8.64 -5.02
C VAL A 99 9.57 -7.35 -4.44
N GLY A 100 10.01 -6.20 -4.92
CA GLY A 100 9.61 -4.93 -4.34
C GLY A 100 9.80 -3.75 -5.29
N TYR A 101 10.09 -2.57 -4.75
CA TYR A 101 10.28 -1.35 -5.54
C TYR A 101 11.47 -1.43 -6.50
N THR A 102 12.53 -2.14 -6.16
CA THR A 102 13.71 -2.30 -7.04
C THR A 102 13.39 -3.05 -8.32
N THR A 103 12.47 -4.00 -8.26
CA THR A 103 12.00 -4.78 -9.43
C THR A 103 10.77 -4.17 -10.09
N GLY A 104 10.21 -3.09 -9.54
CA GLY A 104 8.95 -2.50 -10.00
C GLY A 104 7.71 -3.31 -9.62
N ALA A 105 7.85 -4.22 -8.64
CA ALA A 105 6.74 -5.08 -8.21
C ALA A 105 5.76 -4.39 -7.24
N VAL A 106 6.09 -3.20 -6.74
CA VAL A 106 5.19 -2.35 -5.94
C VAL A 106 5.23 -0.92 -6.43
N ALA A 107 4.10 -0.22 -6.39
CA ALA A 107 3.99 1.18 -6.81
C ALA A 107 2.74 1.83 -6.20
N LEU A 108 2.57 3.15 -6.38
CA LEU A 108 1.26 3.79 -6.26
C LEU A 108 0.52 3.72 -7.61
N ALA A 109 -0.79 3.49 -7.58
CA ALA A 109 -1.61 3.51 -8.77
C ALA A 109 -1.66 4.92 -9.38
N GLY A 110 -1.39 5.02 -10.70
CA GLY A 110 -1.26 6.30 -11.40
C GLY A 110 -2.52 6.87 -12.07
N PRO A 111 -3.50 6.05 -12.53
CA PRO A 111 -4.57 6.55 -13.41
C PRO A 111 -5.46 7.64 -12.79
N HIS A 112 -5.65 7.61 -11.48
CA HIS A 112 -6.50 8.56 -10.76
C HIS A 112 -5.72 9.24 -9.63
N TRP A 113 -4.72 10.05 -9.99
CA TRP A 113 -3.89 10.76 -9.03
C TRP A 113 -4.69 11.84 -8.30
N ARG A 114 -4.90 11.67 -7.00
CA ARG A 114 -5.71 12.59 -6.17
C ARG A 114 -4.94 13.20 -4.99
N PHE A 115 -3.62 13.05 -4.97
CA PHE A 115 -2.78 13.68 -3.97
C PHE A 115 -2.63 15.18 -4.29
N ALA A 116 -3.07 16.04 -3.38
CA ALA A 116 -3.01 17.48 -3.61
C ALA A 116 -1.58 18.06 -3.51
N GLU A 117 -0.83 17.58 -2.52
CA GLU A 117 0.51 18.10 -2.19
C GLU A 117 1.66 17.29 -2.80
N LEU A 118 1.38 16.13 -3.37
CA LEU A 118 2.36 15.28 -4.03
C LEU A 118 2.03 15.19 -5.53
N SER A 119 2.81 15.86 -6.36
CA SER A 119 2.64 15.73 -7.80
C SER A 119 3.10 14.35 -8.29
N GLN A 120 2.53 13.90 -9.42
CA GLN A 120 2.95 12.64 -10.04
C GLN A 120 4.45 12.66 -10.40
N HIS A 121 4.97 13.81 -10.84
CA HIS A 121 6.38 14.00 -11.11
C HIS A 121 7.26 13.84 -9.86
N ASP A 122 6.84 14.38 -8.70
CA ASP A 122 7.58 14.21 -7.45
C ASP A 122 7.58 12.77 -6.98
N TYR A 123 6.46 12.07 -7.15
CA TYR A 123 6.39 10.64 -6.90
C TYR A 123 7.34 9.84 -7.79
N GLU A 124 7.36 10.10 -9.10
CA GLU A 124 8.24 9.42 -10.04
C GLU A 124 9.73 9.64 -9.70
N ARG A 125 10.08 10.85 -9.27
CA ARG A 125 11.44 11.19 -8.80
C ARG A 125 11.80 10.39 -7.54
N LEU A 126 10.91 10.37 -6.56
CA LEU A 126 11.08 9.61 -5.31
C LEU A 126 11.19 8.10 -5.59
N TYR A 127 10.32 7.59 -6.44
CA TYR A 127 10.31 6.19 -6.82
C TYR A 127 11.60 5.78 -7.56
N THR A 128 12.14 6.66 -8.39
CA THR A 128 13.44 6.46 -9.04
C THR A 128 14.58 6.37 -8.03
N GLN A 129 14.60 7.23 -7.02
CA GLN A 129 15.58 7.16 -5.94
C GLN A 129 15.50 5.86 -5.15
N LEU A 130 14.29 5.37 -4.86
CA LEU A 130 14.08 4.07 -4.23
C LEU A 130 14.62 2.93 -5.10
N ARG A 131 14.30 2.93 -6.39
CA ARG A 131 14.77 1.90 -7.33
C ARG A 131 16.29 1.87 -7.48
N ASN A 132 16.92 3.01 -7.47
CA ASN A 132 18.39 3.13 -7.57
C ASN A 132 19.10 2.88 -6.24
N SER A 133 18.36 2.62 -5.16
CA SER A 133 18.89 2.47 -3.81
C SER A 133 19.54 3.74 -3.23
N ASP A 134 19.24 4.92 -3.80
CA ASP A 134 19.65 6.21 -3.28
C ASP A 134 18.86 6.56 -2.00
N LEU A 135 17.64 6.03 -1.89
CA LEU A 135 16.79 6.07 -0.72
C LEU A 135 16.50 4.65 -0.26
N LYS A 136 16.64 4.39 1.03
CA LYS A 136 16.34 3.07 1.61
C LYS A 136 15.11 3.16 2.50
N VAL A 137 14.29 2.10 2.42
CA VAL A 137 13.20 1.86 3.38
C VAL A 137 13.67 0.77 4.32
N ASP A 138 13.66 1.04 5.61
CA ASP A 138 14.03 0.07 6.61
C ASP A 138 13.03 -1.09 6.63
N ALA A 139 13.56 -2.30 6.69
CA ALA A 139 12.76 -3.51 6.80
C ALA A 139 12.93 -4.07 8.22
N TYR A 140 11.83 -4.14 8.96
CA TYR A 140 11.84 -4.72 10.29
C TYR A 140 11.74 -6.24 10.21
N ALA A 141 12.60 -6.90 10.98
CA ALA A 141 12.72 -8.36 10.95
C ALA A 141 11.63 -9.06 11.76
N ASP A 142 10.99 -8.36 12.68
CA ASP A 142 9.92 -8.92 13.50
C ASP A 142 8.79 -7.90 13.74
N MET A 143 7.59 -8.43 14.05
CA MET A 143 6.38 -7.65 14.29
C MET A 143 6.35 -7.01 15.70
N ASN A 144 7.32 -7.30 16.55
CA ASN A 144 7.35 -6.84 17.93
C ASN A 144 8.27 -5.63 18.12
N THR A 145 9.07 -5.29 17.11
CA THR A 145 9.95 -4.13 17.14
C THR A 145 9.28 -2.98 16.40
N LEU A 146 8.83 -1.98 17.15
CA LEU A 146 8.33 -0.74 16.54
C LEU A 146 9.48 0.02 15.87
N PRO A 147 9.23 0.61 14.69
CA PRO A 147 10.22 1.45 14.03
C PRO A 147 10.57 2.67 14.90
N ASP A 148 11.83 3.10 14.84
CA ASP A 148 12.21 4.41 15.38
C ASP A 148 11.62 5.49 14.46
N THR A 149 10.56 6.14 14.94
CA THR A 149 9.83 7.17 14.20
C THR A 149 9.89 8.50 14.94
N PRO A 150 11.04 9.21 14.89
CA PRO A 150 11.27 10.40 15.72
C PRO A 150 10.25 11.53 15.47
N ASN A 151 9.57 11.53 14.34
CA ASN A 151 8.59 12.55 13.92
C ASN A 151 7.15 12.06 13.92
N VAL A 152 6.89 10.83 14.37
CA VAL A 152 5.55 10.23 14.35
C VAL A 152 5.31 9.51 15.68
N THR A 153 4.19 9.79 16.31
CA THR A 153 3.71 9.00 17.45
C THR A 153 2.95 7.79 16.94
N VAL A 154 3.35 6.60 17.37
CA VAL A 154 2.66 5.35 17.04
C VAL A 154 1.79 4.95 18.22
N GLU A 155 0.49 4.80 18.00
CA GLU A 155 -0.47 4.31 18.98
C GLU A 155 -1.10 3.02 18.48
N GLU A 156 -0.97 1.95 19.27
CA GLU A 156 -1.65 0.69 18.97
C GLU A 156 -3.05 0.70 19.57
N GLN A 157 -4.04 0.38 18.75
CA GLN A 157 -5.44 0.25 19.18
C GLN A 157 -5.83 -1.23 19.23
N ASN A 158 -6.14 -1.71 20.42
CA ASN A 158 -6.58 -3.09 20.67
C ASN A 158 -8.06 -3.31 20.36
#